data_004b413c9f4a2f078cedbf7208b3d9c2
#
_entry.id   004b413c9f4a2f078cedbf7208b3d9c2
#
_cell.length_a   1.000
_cell.length_b   1.000
_cell.length_c   1.000
_cell.angle_alpha   90.00
_cell.angle_beta   90.00
_cell.angle_gamma   90.00
#
_symmetry.space_group_name_H-M   'P 1'
#
loop_
_entity.id
_entity.type
_entity.pdbx_description
1 polymer ?
#
loop_
_entity_poly.entity_id
_entity_poly.type
_entity_poly.pdbx_seq_one_letter_code
_entity_poly.pdbx_strand_id
1 'polypeptide(L)'
;MEDGKIVEGLAGVPDEGPVLLVGNHMLMGFELSCLIEAFLREKKIMVRGIAHPELFWGKFESSSNEFSFADWIKVMGALPVSANYLFKAFSTKSHVLLYPGGPREALHYKVRQSSCLSKIKSQGNQVRTCYL
;
A
#
# COMPACT_ATOMS: atom_id res chain seq x y z
N MET A 1 6.37 -14.28 4.30
CA MET A 1 6.90 -15.18 5.33
C MET A 1 7.74 -16.24 4.65
N GLU A 2 8.87 -16.59 5.19
CA GLU A 2 9.80 -17.55 4.56
C GLU A 2 9.20 -18.97 4.46
N ASP A 3 8.25 -19.31 5.30
CA ASP A 3 7.70 -20.66 5.42
C ASP A 3 6.39 -20.86 4.65
N GLY A 4 5.90 -19.86 3.90
CA GLY A 4 4.65 -19.94 3.14
C GLY A 4 3.39 -20.19 4.00
N LYS A 5 3.49 -20.02 5.33
CA LYS A 5 2.38 -20.25 6.24
C LYS A 5 1.31 -19.15 6.09
N ILE A 6 0.10 -19.56 5.80
CA ILE A 6 -1.07 -18.68 5.81
C ILE A 6 -1.48 -18.45 7.26
N VAL A 7 -1.59 -17.18 7.64
CA VAL A 7 -2.03 -16.76 8.97
C VAL A 7 -3.23 -15.87 8.81
N GLU A 8 -4.26 -16.12 9.57
CA GLU A 8 -5.47 -15.33 9.57
C GLU A 8 -5.26 -13.99 10.31
N GLY A 9 -5.82 -12.92 9.77
CA GLY A 9 -5.69 -11.58 10.34
C GLY A 9 -4.28 -10.97 10.26
N LEU A 10 -3.99 -10.02 11.14
CA LEU A 10 -2.73 -9.27 11.16
C LEU A 10 -1.60 -9.92 11.98
N ALA A 11 -1.83 -11.09 12.58
CA ALA A 11 -0.86 -11.76 13.45
C ALA A 11 0.46 -12.11 12.76
N GLY A 12 0.41 -12.32 11.43
CA GLY A 12 1.61 -12.62 10.64
C GLY A 12 2.42 -11.40 10.21
N VAL A 13 1.96 -10.19 10.47
CA VAL A 13 2.67 -8.98 10.08
C VAL A 13 3.62 -8.54 11.19
N PRO A 14 4.92 -8.33 10.90
CA PRO A 14 5.88 -7.83 11.89
C PRO A 14 5.48 -6.44 12.41
N ASP A 15 5.70 -6.20 13.69
CA ASP A 15 5.43 -4.90 14.31
C ASP A 15 6.51 -3.86 13.96
N GLU A 16 7.73 -4.32 13.69
CA GLU A 16 8.85 -3.46 13.30
C GLU A 16 9.09 -3.52 11.79
N GLY A 17 9.18 -2.34 11.17
CA GLY A 17 9.52 -2.19 9.76
C GLY A 17 11.04 -2.17 9.48
N PRO A 18 11.41 -2.07 8.21
CA PRO A 18 10.54 -1.84 7.06
C PRO A 18 9.77 -3.10 6.62
N VAL A 19 8.50 -2.93 6.33
CA VAL A 19 7.63 -4.02 5.84
C VAL A 19 6.95 -3.60 4.54
N LEU A 20 7.00 -4.46 3.54
CA LEU A 20 6.22 -4.31 2.31
C LEU A 20 5.02 -5.27 2.37
N LEU A 21 3.85 -4.69 2.45
CA LEU A 21 2.58 -5.40 2.31
C LEU A 21 2.20 -5.41 0.82
N VAL A 22 1.90 -6.57 0.31
CA VAL A 22 1.50 -6.75 -1.09
C VAL A 22 0.10 -7.34 -1.11
N GLY A 23 -0.81 -6.62 -1.72
CA GLY A 23 -2.19 -7.05 -1.87
C GLY A 23 -2.65 -7.05 -3.32
N ASN A 24 -3.81 -7.63 -3.55
CA ASN A 24 -4.53 -7.55 -4.81
C ASN A 24 -5.46 -6.32 -4.76
N HIS A 25 -5.44 -5.50 -5.83
CA HIS A 25 -6.26 -4.29 -5.88
C HIS A 25 -7.72 -4.64 -6.13
N MET A 26 -8.54 -4.54 -5.11
CA MET A 26 -9.98 -4.78 -5.18
C MET A 26 -10.75 -3.48 -4.93
N LEU A 27 -12.03 -3.48 -5.28
CA LEU A 27 -12.99 -2.41 -4.95
C LEU A 27 -12.48 -0.98 -5.16
N MET A 28 -11.60 -0.75 -6.13
CA MET A 28 -11.01 0.56 -6.44
C MET A 28 -10.29 1.23 -5.25
N GLY A 29 -9.87 0.46 -4.25
CA GLY A 29 -9.17 0.95 -3.06
C GLY A 29 -10.07 1.31 -1.88
N PHE A 30 -11.37 1.08 -1.95
CA PHE A 30 -12.28 1.32 -0.82
C PHE A 30 -11.95 0.43 0.39
N GLU A 31 -11.41 -0.75 0.15
CA GLU A 31 -10.92 -1.67 1.19
C GLU A 31 -9.76 -1.08 2.00
N LEU A 32 -9.04 -0.13 1.43
CA LEU A 32 -7.85 0.46 2.04
C LEU A 32 -8.15 1.12 3.38
N SER A 33 -9.27 1.83 3.49
CA SER A 33 -9.67 2.50 4.73
C SER A 33 -9.89 1.52 5.88
N CYS A 34 -10.60 0.44 5.62
CA CYS A 34 -10.85 -0.62 6.61
C CYS A 34 -9.55 -1.31 7.03
N LEU A 35 -8.65 -1.55 6.06
CA LEU A 35 -7.37 -2.17 6.32
C LEU A 35 -6.47 -1.28 7.18
N ILE A 36 -6.35 0.01 6.86
CA ILE A 36 -5.57 0.97 7.65
C ILE A 36 -6.14 1.11 9.06
N GLU A 37 -7.48 1.17 9.19
CA GLU A 37 -8.13 1.20 10.49
C GLU A 37 -7.80 -0.04 11.33
N ALA A 38 -7.83 -1.23 10.74
CA ALA A 38 -7.48 -2.47 11.42
C ALA A 38 -6.02 -2.44 11.92
N PHE A 39 -5.07 -2.00 11.09
CA PHE A 39 -3.67 -1.86 11.50
C PHE A 39 -3.50 -0.85 12.64
N LEU A 40 -4.18 0.29 12.57
CA LEU A 40 -4.13 1.30 13.63
C LEU A 40 -4.76 0.81 14.93
N ARG A 41 -5.88 0.08 14.84
CA ARG A 41 -6.60 -0.43 16.01
C ARG A 41 -5.84 -1.56 16.70
N GLU A 42 -5.39 -2.55 15.94
CA GLU A 42 -4.81 -3.79 16.48
C GLU A 42 -3.31 -3.67 16.77
N LYS A 43 -2.58 -3.02 15.86
CA LYS A 43 -1.11 -2.97 15.94
C LYS A 43 -0.53 -1.59 16.27
N LYS A 44 -1.35 -0.54 16.25
CA LYS A 44 -0.89 0.86 16.41
C LYS A 44 0.12 1.30 15.35
N ILE A 45 0.05 0.71 14.16
CA ILE A 45 0.95 0.95 13.05
C ILE A 45 0.22 1.72 11.96
N MET A 46 0.84 2.80 11.47
CA MET A 46 0.37 3.52 10.29
C MET A 46 0.92 2.85 9.02
N VAL A 47 0.05 2.24 8.25
CA VAL A 47 0.40 1.68 6.94
C VAL A 47 0.26 2.76 5.87
N ARG A 48 1.29 2.93 5.05
CA ARG A 48 1.32 3.92 3.97
C ARG A 48 0.99 3.27 2.63
N GLY A 49 -0.17 3.58 2.08
CA GLY A 49 -0.56 3.14 0.73
C GLY A 49 0.27 3.84 -0.35
N ILE A 50 0.62 3.11 -1.41
CA ILE A 50 1.21 3.70 -2.61
C ILE A 50 0.10 3.96 -3.62
N ALA A 51 -0.07 5.22 -4.02
CA ALA A 51 -1.15 5.65 -4.88
C ALA A 51 -0.65 6.36 -6.15
N HIS A 52 -1.46 6.35 -7.21
CA HIS A 52 -1.10 7.00 -8.46
C HIS A 52 -0.95 8.52 -8.26
N PRO A 53 0.07 9.17 -8.84
CA PRO A 53 0.33 10.60 -8.62
C PRO A 53 -0.86 11.51 -8.96
N GLU A 54 -1.65 11.15 -9.97
CA GLU A 54 -2.83 11.91 -10.35
C GLU A 54 -3.87 12.06 -9.25
N LEU A 55 -3.94 11.10 -8.32
CA LEU A 55 -4.84 11.19 -7.17
C LEU A 55 -4.48 12.31 -6.19
N PHE A 56 -3.22 12.79 -6.24
CA PHE A 56 -2.75 13.87 -5.38
C PHE A 56 -2.93 15.26 -6.00
N TRP A 57 -3.26 15.35 -7.30
CA TRP A 57 -3.32 16.63 -8.04
C TRP A 57 -4.72 17.19 -8.19
N GLY A 58 -5.72 16.59 -7.54
CA GLY A 58 -7.10 17.10 -7.52
C GLY A 58 -7.82 17.14 -8.88
N LYS A 59 -7.30 16.47 -9.91
CA LYS A 59 -7.89 16.47 -11.25
C LYS A 59 -9.27 15.81 -11.35
N PHE A 60 -9.66 15.09 -10.30
CA PHE A 60 -10.94 14.39 -10.22
C PHE A 60 -12.00 15.18 -9.45
N GLU A 61 -11.69 16.42 -9.06
CA GLU A 61 -12.59 17.24 -8.26
C GLU A 61 -13.31 18.26 -9.09
N SER A 62 -14.61 18.08 -9.18
CA SER A 62 -15.57 19.05 -9.64
C SER A 62 -15.99 19.90 -8.45
N SER A 63 -15.45 21.13 -8.39
CA SER A 63 -15.90 22.29 -7.60
C SER A 63 -16.84 22.02 -6.40
N SER A 64 -16.30 21.76 -5.23
CA SER A 64 -16.92 22.07 -3.96
C SER A 64 -15.85 22.33 -2.91
N ASN A 65 -16.09 23.28 -2.02
CA ASN A 65 -15.23 23.67 -0.89
C ASN A 65 -15.17 22.59 0.22
N GLU A 66 -15.48 21.36 -0.09
CA GLU A 66 -15.48 20.25 0.83
C GLU A 66 -14.16 19.48 0.77
N PHE A 67 -13.86 18.76 1.83
CA PHE A 67 -12.68 17.91 2.00
C PHE A 67 -12.52 16.99 0.80
N SER A 68 -11.42 17.15 0.08
CA SER A 68 -11.20 16.50 -1.19
C SER A 68 -10.75 15.05 -1.04
N PHE A 69 -11.01 14.20 -2.05
CA PHE A 69 -10.47 12.85 -2.08
C PHE A 69 -8.94 12.85 -2.00
N ALA A 70 -8.29 13.83 -2.62
CA ALA A 70 -6.84 14.01 -2.54
C ALA A 70 -6.37 14.32 -1.11
N ASP A 71 -7.13 15.09 -0.34
CA ASP A 71 -6.81 15.37 1.05
C ASP A 71 -7.05 14.14 1.93
N TRP A 72 -8.11 13.39 1.65
CA TRP A 72 -8.39 12.15 2.35
C TRP A 72 -7.25 11.14 2.22
N ILE A 73 -6.75 10.88 1.01
CA ILE A 73 -5.64 9.93 0.81
C ILE A 73 -4.34 10.41 1.45
N LYS A 74 -4.09 11.74 1.51
CA LYS A 74 -2.95 12.31 2.22
C LYS A 74 -3.05 12.09 3.72
N VAL A 75 -4.23 12.35 4.31
CA VAL A 75 -4.50 12.10 5.73
C VAL A 75 -4.33 10.63 6.09
N MET A 76 -4.75 9.73 5.20
CA MET A 76 -4.53 8.28 5.33
C MET A 76 -3.06 7.86 5.13
N GLY A 77 -2.16 8.82 4.94
CA GLY A 77 -0.71 8.57 4.85
C GLY A 77 -0.26 8.00 3.52
N ALA A 78 -1.06 8.11 2.45
CA ALA A 78 -0.69 7.66 1.12
C ALA A 78 0.52 8.42 0.56
N LEU A 79 1.33 7.72 -0.22
CA LEU A 79 2.50 8.26 -0.90
C LEU A 79 2.34 8.11 -2.42
N PRO A 80 2.78 9.10 -3.20
CA PRO A 80 2.80 8.96 -4.65
C PRO A 80 3.73 7.83 -5.08
N VAL A 81 3.32 7.06 -6.11
CA VAL A 81 4.17 6.01 -6.65
C VAL A 81 5.44 6.60 -7.26
N SER A 82 6.56 6.38 -6.56
CA SER A 82 7.89 6.78 -6.99
C SER A 82 8.93 5.98 -6.22
N ALA A 83 10.04 5.63 -6.89
CA ALA A 83 11.15 4.94 -6.24
C ALA A 83 11.68 5.73 -5.03
N ASN A 84 11.80 7.05 -5.16
CA ASN A 84 12.32 7.91 -4.09
C ASN A 84 11.43 7.88 -2.84
N TYR A 85 10.10 7.97 -3.00
CA TYR A 85 9.18 7.89 -1.87
C TYR A 85 9.19 6.52 -1.21
N LEU A 86 9.30 5.45 -2.01
CA LEU A 86 9.38 4.09 -1.51
C LEU A 86 10.66 3.87 -0.69
N PHE A 87 11.82 4.29 -1.21
CA PHE A 87 13.09 4.21 -0.49
C PHE A 87 13.07 5.03 0.80
N LYS A 88 12.52 6.25 0.76
CA LYS A 88 12.37 7.08 1.95
C LYS A 88 11.48 6.41 3.01
N ALA A 89 10.36 5.80 2.60
CA ALA A 89 9.49 5.08 3.52
C ALA A 89 10.21 3.88 4.16
N PHE A 90 10.99 3.12 3.40
CA PHE A 90 11.77 2.01 3.96
C PHE A 90 12.91 2.48 4.86
N SER A 91 13.58 3.57 4.54
CA SER A 91 14.61 4.18 5.40
C SER A 91 14.05 4.64 6.74
N THR A 92 12.78 5.04 6.78
CA THR A 92 12.07 5.39 8.02
C THR A 92 11.39 4.19 8.69
N LYS A 93 11.74 2.96 8.29
CA LYS A 93 11.17 1.71 8.82
C LYS A 93 9.63 1.65 8.74
N SER A 94 9.04 2.30 7.75
CA SER A 94 7.58 2.34 7.57
C SER A 94 7.03 1.02 7.02
N HIS A 95 5.77 0.75 7.35
CA HIS A 95 4.97 -0.28 6.69
C HIS A 95 4.34 0.33 5.44
N VAL A 96 4.58 -0.29 4.29
CA VAL A 96 4.13 0.21 2.98
C VAL A 96 3.23 -0.82 2.32
N LEU A 97 2.07 -0.38 1.84
CA LEU A 97 1.14 -1.21 1.08
C LEU A 97 1.26 -0.90 -0.40
N LEU A 98 1.47 -1.94 -1.19
CA LEU A 98 1.58 -1.87 -2.63
C LEU A 98 0.57 -2.82 -3.29
N TYR A 99 -0.17 -2.30 -4.25
CA TYR A 99 -0.99 -3.05 -5.18
C TYR A 99 -0.30 -3.08 -6.55
N PRO A 100 0.44 -4.17 -6.87
CA PRO A 100 1.31 -4.20 -8.05
C PRO A 100 0.59 -4.09 -9.39
N GLY A 101 -0.66 -4.55 -9.46
CA GLY A 101 -1.50 -4.47 -10.65
C GLY A 101 -2.13 -3.10 -10.88
N GLY A 102 -2.17 -2.26 -9.83
CA GLY A 102 -2.76 -0.92 -9.87
C GLY A 102 -4.21 -0.91 -10.37
N PRO A 103 -4.68 0.19 -11.00
CA PRO A 103 -6.06 0.33 -11.48
C PRO A 103 -6.47 -0.74 -12.51
N ARG A 104 -5.51 -1.28 -13.25
CA ARG A 104 -5.79 -2.34 -14.24
C ARG A 104 -6.23 -3.64 -13.58
N GLU A 105 -5.69 -3.96 -12.42
CA GLU A 105 -6.07 -5.14 -11.66
C GLU A 105 -7.47 -4.98 -11.07
N ALA A 106 -7.80 -3.79 -10.57
CA ALA A 106 -9.12 -3.48 -10.06
C ALA A 106 -10.25 -3.54 -11.10
N LEU A 107 -9.91 -3.28 -12.38
CA LEU A 107 -10.86 -3.27 -13.49
C LEU A 107 -10.91 -4.59 -14.28
N HIS A 108 -9.86 -5.42 -14.17
CA HIS A 108 -9.75 -6.67 -14.93
C HIS A 108 -9.62 -7.84 -13.96
N TYR A 109 -10.54 -8.77 -14.04
CA TYR A 109 -10.63 -9.97 -13.21
C TYR A 109 -9.45 -10.97 -13.35
N LYS A 110 -8.39 -10.63 -14.08
CA LYS A 110 -7.22 -11.48 -14.28
C LYS A 110 -6.04 -10.96 -13.47
N VAL A 111 -5.68 -11.68 -12.43
CA VAL A 111 -4.43 -11.50 -11.69
C VAL A 111 -3.25 -11.66 -12.65
N ARG A 112 -2.55 -10.57 -12.96
CA ARG A 112 -1.26 -10.62 -13.67
C ARG A 112 -0.16 -10.47 -12.63
N GLN A 113 0.66 -11.48 -12.51
CA GLN A 113 1.88 -11.42 -11.71
C GLN A 113 2.75 -10.25 -12.21
N SER A 114 2.88 -9.23 -11.39
CA SER A 114 3.55 -7.99 -11.78
C SER A 114 5.08 -8.16 -11.69
N SER A 115 5.77 -7.77 -12.75
CA SER A 115 7.24 -7.70 -12.81
C SER A 115 7.86 -6.71 -11.82
N CYS A 116 7.05 -5.90 -11.14
CA CYS A 116 7.50 -4.92 -10.16
C CYS A 116 8.09 -5.59 -8.90
N LEU A 117 7.51 -6.71 -8.47
CA LEU A 117 7.97 -7.44 -7.28
C LEU A 117 9.38 -8.02 -7.42
N SER A 118 9.76 -8.46 -8.63
CA SER A 118 11.09 -8.99 -8.89
C SER A 118 12.20 -7.95 -8.72
N LYS A 119 11.91 -6.70 -9.11
CA LYS A 119 12.86 -5.58 -8.97
C LYS A 119 13.09 -5.17 -7.51
N ILE A 120 12.06 -5.23 -6.68
CA ILE A 120 12.18 -4.89 -5.24
C ILE A 120 13.03 -5.93 -4.53
N LYS A 121 12.85 -7.22 -4.85
CA LYS A 121 13.65 -8.32 -4.27
C LYS A 121 15.12 -8.26 -4.65
N SER A 122 15.46 -7.73 -5.83
CA SER A 122 16.86 -7.71 -6.33
C SER A 122 17.74 -6.62 -5.68
N GLN A 123 17.16 -5.67 -4.95
CA GLN A 123 17.90 -4.53 -4.40
C GLN A 123 18.43 -4.71 -2.97
N GLY A 124 18.50 -5.95 -2.47
CA GLY A 124 19.30 -6.29 -1.28
C GLY A 124 18.94 -5.65 0.05
N ASN A 125 17.88 -4.87 0.11
CA ASN A 125 17.40 -4.32 1.37
C ASN A 125 16.62 -5.39 2.15
N GLN A 126 16.87 -5.47 3.45
CA GLN A 126 16.15 -6.36 4.39
C GLN A 126 14.68 -5.92 4.56
N VAL A 127 13.94 -5.83 3.46
CA VAL A 127 12.51 -5.51 3.49
C VAL A 127 11.75 -6.81 3.63
N ARG A 128 11.01 -6.94 4.73
CA ARG A 128 10.11 -8.08 4.93
C ARG A 128 8.88 -7.90 4.04
N THR A 129 8.59 -8.90 3.21
CA THR A 129 7.43 -8.86 2.32
C THR A 129 6.34 -9.77 2.87
N CYS A 130 5.15 -9.21 3.09
CA CYS A 130 3.96 -9.94 3.49
C CYS A 130 2.90 -9.81 2.39
N TYR A 131 2.24 -10.92 2.08
CA TYR A 131 1.12 -10.95 1.14
C TYR A 131 -0.20 -10.91 1.94
N LEU A 132 -1.11 -10.05 1.50
CA LEU A 132 -2.45 -9.87 2.06
C LEU A 132 -3.49 -10.58 1.20
#